data_3014f105593ba253ce2c6c7b205c34f3
#
_entry.id   3014f105593ba253ce2c6c7b205c34f3
#
_cell.length_a   1.000
_cell.length_b   1.000
_cell.length_c   1.000
_cell.angle_alpha   90.00
_cell.angle_beta   90.00
_cell.angle_gamma   90.00
#
_symmetry.space_group_name_H-M   'P 1'
#
loop_
_entity.id
_entity.type
_entity.pdbx_description
1 polymer ?
#
loop_
_entity_poly.entity_id
_entity_poly.type
_entity_poly.pdbx_seq_one_letter_code
_entity_poly.pdbx_strand_id
1 'polypeptide(L)'
;FDRMEIKDALSYLRMIAYQDDLSFRRIANAPKRNLGKRRMAFLQETAEKEGTSLYVTLKNHLEDSVFSGTKAKQFVDLIERFSHSYQGRPISEVLSDILDKSGYEKALRTEGSQERLDDLAELKQSIYEYETSCGEESTMEHYLAHIALFSNGDVAEQGDKGKLMTVHAAK
;
A
#
# COMPACT_ATOMS: atom_id res chain seq x y z
N PHE A 1 0.78 13.60 1.29
CA PHE A 1 0.26 12.22 1.36
C PHE A 1 -1.13 12.07 0.77
N ASP A 2 -1.69 13.13 0.20
CA ASP A 2 -3.02 13.06 -0.39
C ASP A 2 -3.02 12.56 -1.83
N ARG A 3 -1.88 12.49 -2.46
CA ARG A 3 -1.82 12.11 -3.87
C ARG A 3 -2.03 10.62 -4.04
N MET A 4 -2.69 10.25 -5.14
CA MET A 4 -3.04 8.87 -5.40
C MET A 4 -1.79 7.96 -5.44
N GLU A 5 -0.76 8.40 -6.14
CA GLU A 5 0.46 7.59 -6.27
C GLU A 5 1.17 7.41 -4.93
N ILE A 6 1.09 8.41 -4.04
CA ILE A 6 1.67 8.30 -2.70
C ILE A 6 0.89 7.29 -1.87
N LYS A 7 -0.45 7.38 -1.92
CA LYS A 7 -1.30 6.43 -1.19
C LYS A 7 -1.10 5.01 -1.70
N ASP A 8 -0.95 4.85 -3.01
CA ASP A 8 -0.69 3.54 -3.60
C ASP A 8 0.64 2.98 -3.12
N ALA A 9 1.68 3.80 -3.13
CA ALA A 9 3.01 3.36 -2.70
C ALA A 9 3.00 2.94 -1.24
N LEU A 10 2.36 3.74 -0.38
CA LEU A 10 2.27 3.40 1.04
C LEU A 10 1.43 2.14 1.25
N SER A 11 0.41 1.94 0.42
CA SER A 11 -0.39 0.71 0.49
C SER A 11 0.41 -0.52 0.10
N TYR A 12 1.35 -0.38 -0.85
CA TYR A 12 2.26 -1.49 -1.17
C TYR A 12 3.11 -1.85 0.06
N LEU A 13 3.62 -0.85 0.76
CA LEU A 13 4.39 -1.14 1.98
C LEU A 13 3.54 -1.80 3.04
N ARG A 14 2.29 -1.34 3.21
CA ARG A 14 1.39 -1.96 4.18
C ARG A 14 1.05 -3.40 3.79
N MET A 15 0.90 -3.67 2.51
CA MET A 15 0.66 -5.04 2.04
C MET A 15 1.82 -5.95 2.38
N ILE A 16 3.04 -5.44 2.24
CA ILE A 16 4.21 -6.23 2.59
C ILE A 16 4.22 -6.56 4.07
N ALA A 17 3.90 -5.58 4.91
CA ALA A 17 4.00 -5.73 6.36
C ALA A 17 2.77 -6.36 6.99
N TYR A 18 1.58 -6.04 6.51
CA TYR A 18 0.35 -6.38 7.22
C TYR A 18 -0.70 -7.10 6.39
N GLN A 19 -0.66 -7.03 5.07
CA GLN A 19 -1.66 -7.65 4.18
C GLN A 19 -3.10 -7.28 4.55
N ASP A 20 -3.32 -6.02 4.93
CA ASP A 20 -4.65 -5.57 5.37
C ASP A 20 -5.59 -5.34 4.18
N ASP A 21 -6.89 -5.43 4.47
CA ASP A 21 -7.93 -5.37 3.43
C ASP A 21 -7.95 -4.03 2.71
N LEU A 22 -7.80 -2.94 3.43
CA LEU A 22 -7.86 -1.61 2.84
C LEU A 22 -6.76 -1.42 1.81
N SER A 23 -5.54 -1.80 2.19
CA SER A 23 -4.39 -1.71 1.28
C SER A 23 -4.56 -2.64 0.09
N PHE A 24 -5.09 -3.85 0.34
CA PHE A 24 -5.35 -4.81 -0.72
C PHE A 24 -6.28 -4.22 -1.77
N ARG A 25 -7.41 -3.66 -1.31
CA ARG A 25 -8.38 -3.07 -2.24
C ARG A 25 -7.75 -1.98 -3.08
N ARG A 26 -6.88 -1.20 -2.47
CA ARG A 26 -6.28 -0.07 -3.15
C ARG A 26 -5.33 -0.49 -4.26
N ILE A 27 -4.51 -1.50 -4.03
CA ILE A 27 -3.45 -1.83 -4.99
C ILE A 27 -3.68 -3.09 -5.81
N ALA A 28 -4.78 -3.81 -5.57
CA ALA A 28 -5.04 -5.04 -6.32
C ALA A 28 -5.00 -4.81 -7.84
N ASN A 29 -5.46 -3.65 -8.28
CA ASN A 29 -5.44 -3.28 -9.69
C ASN A 29 -4.57 -2.06 -9.99
N ALA A 30 -3.56 -1.81 -9.20
CA ALA A 30 -2.63 -0.71 -9.42
C ALA A 30 -1.22 -1.28 -9.51
N PRO A 31 -0.71 -1.64 -10.69
CA PRO A 31 -1.34 -1.52 -12.02
C PRO A 31 -2.40 -2.61 -12.26
N LYS A 32 -3.06 -2.49 -13.40
CA LYS A 32 -4.17 -3.39 -13.72
C LYS A 32 -3.78 -4.85 -13.68
N ARG A 33 -4.59 -5.66 -12.99
CA ARG A 33 -4.38 -7.10 -12.88
C ARG A 33 -5.62 -7.89 -13.21
N ASN A 34 -6.65 -7.20 -13.72
CA ASN A 34 -7.93 -7.82 -14.06
C ASN A 34 -8.65 -8.37 -12.83
N LEU A 35 -8.47 -7.67 -11.69
CA LEU A 35 -9.16 -8.00 -10.45
C LEU A 35 -10.22 -6.94 -10.20
N GLY A 36 -11.16 -6.82 -11.13
CA GLY A 36 -12.17 -5.78 -11.08
C GLY A 36 -13.29 -6.09 -10.11
N LYS A 37 -14.40 -5.34 -10.28
CA LYS A 37 -15.52 -5.39 -9.34
C LYS A 37 -16.05 -6.78 -9.06
N ARG A 38 -16.25 -7.58 -10.11
CA ARG A 38 -16.82 -8.92 -9.94
C ARG A 38 -15.92 -9.82 -9.11
N ARG A 39 -14.64 -9.78 -9.43
CA ARG A 39 -13.68 -10.62 -8.71
C ARG A 39 -13.47 -10.12 -7.30
N MET A 40 -13.47 -8.80 -7.10
CA MET A 40 -13.40 -8.25 -5.75
C MET A 40 -14.63 -8.62 -4.94
N ALA A 41 -15.82 -8.63 -5.55
CA ALA A 41 -17.03 -9.04 -4.87
C ALA A 41 -16.96 -10.52 -4.47
N PHE A 42 -16.44 -11.36 -5.34
CA PHE A 42 -16.24 -12.77 -5.02
C PHE A 42 -15.33 -12.93 -3.80
N LEU A 43 -14.23 -12.16 -3.79
CA LEU A 43 -13.29 -12.22 -2.67
C LEU A 43 -13.94 -11.76 -1.38
N GLN A 44 -14.68 -10.67 -1.44
CA GLN A 44 -15.36 -10.12 -0.27
C GLN A 44 -16.32 -11.15 0.33
N GLU A 45 -17.14 -11.75 -0.52
CA GLU A 45 -18.11 -12.75 -0.10
C GLU A 45 -17.45 -13.99 0.48
N THR A 46 -16.43 -14.47 -0.21
CA THR A 46 -15.71 -15.67 0.22
C THR A 46 -14.94 -15.42 1.50
N ALA A 47 -14.33 -14.24 1.63
CA ALA A 47 -13.59 -13.87 2.83
C ALA A 47 -14.51 -13.84 4.05
N GLU A 48 -15.72 -13.32 3.87
CA GLU A 48 -16.70 -13.28 4.96
C GLU A 48 -17.12 -14.69 5.38
N LYS A 49 -17.33 -15.57 4.40
CA LYS A 49 -17.69 -16.95 4.68
C LYS A 49 -16.59 -17.70 5.42
N GLU A 50 -15.36 -17.47 5.00
CA GLU A 50 -14.23 -18.23 5.54
C GLU A 50 -13.57 -17.58 6.74
N GLY A 51 -13.97 -16.35 7.07
CA GLY A 51 -13.39 -15.63 8.20
C GLY A 51 -11.92 -15.29 7.99
N THR A 52 -11.53 -14.97 6.75
CA THR A 52 -10.16 -14.62 6.41
C THR A 52 -10.10 -13.24 5.76
N SER A 53 -8.88 -12.70 5.63
CA SER A 53 -8.69 -11.43 4.95
C SER A 53 -8.84 -11.63 3.44
N LEU A 54 -8.98 -10.52 2.72
CA LEU A 54 -9.06 -10.57 1.27
C LEU A 54 -7.81 -11.19 0.65
N TYR A 55 -6.65 -10.83 1.17
CA TYR A 55 -5.41 -11.36 0.64
C TYR A 55 -5.29 -12.86 0.86
N VAL A 56 -5.58 -13.33 2.07
CA VAL A 56 -5.52 -14.75 2.37
C VAL A 56 -6.53 -15.51 1.53
N THR A 57 -7.72 -14.93 1.33
CA THR A 57 -8.75 -15.53 0.49
C THR A 57 -8.24 -15.70 -0.94
N LEU A 58 -7.64 -14.63 -1.49
CA LEU A 58 -7.08 -14.72 -2.84
C LEU A 58 -6.02 -15.80 -2.92
N LYS A 59 -5.12 -15.83 -1.96
CA LYS A 59 -4.03 -16.78 -1.91
C LYS A 59 -4.54 -18.22 -1.89
N ASN A 60 -5.61 -18.45 -1.13
CA ASN A 60 -6.18 -19.80 -1.01
C ASN A 60 -7.02 -20.21 -2.23
N HIS A 61 -7.43 -19.27 -3.07
CA HIS A 61 -8.32 -19.54 -4.18
C HIS A 61 -7.71 -19.24 -5.55
N LEU A 62 -6.37 -19.20 -5.62
CA LEU A 62 -5.70 -18.86 -6.87
C LEU A 62 -6.04 -19.80 -8.02
N GLU A 63 -6.38 -21.06 -7.70
CA GLU A 63 -6.68 -22.04 -8.73
C GLU A 63 -8.13 -22.01 -9.18
N ASP A 64 -8.99 -21.22 -8.54
CA ASP A 64 -10.38 -21.10 -8.95
C ASP A 64 -10.49 -20.49 -10.34
N SER A 65 -11.45 -20.97 -11.10
CA SER A 65 -11.64 -20.48 -12.47
C SER A 65 -11.96 -18.98 -12.51
N VAL A 66 -12.50 -18.43 -11.43
CA VAL A 66 -12.82 -17.01 -11.37
C VAL A 66 -11.57 -16.15 -11.56
N PHE A 67 -10.38 -16.67 -11.23
CA PHE A 67 -9.15 -15.93 -11.40
C PHE A 67 -8.37 -16.28 -12.66
N SER A 68 -8.97 -17.08 -13.52
CA SER A 68 -8.37 -17.39 -14.79
C SER A 68 -8.24 -16.12 -15.64
N GLY A 69 -7.09 -15.93 -16.27
CA GLY A 69 -6.84 -14.74 -17.08
C GLY A 69 -6.50 -13.49 -16.29
N THR A 70 -6.26 -13.61 -15.00
CA THR A 70 -5.86 -12.48 -14.18
C THR A 70 -4.37 -12.59 -13.82
N LYS A 71 -3.85 -11.51 -13.24
CA LYS A 71 -2.49 -11.53 -12.71
C LYS A 71 -2.47 -11.74 -11.20
N ALA A 72 -3.49 -12.43 -10.69
CA ALA A 72 -3.60 -12.69 -9.26
C ALA A 72 -2.40 -13.46 -8.71
N LYS A 73 -1.97 -14.48 -9.45
CA LYS A 73 -0.84 -15.30 -8.99
C LYS A 73 0.44 -14.48 -8.90
N GLN A 74 0.70 -13.67 -9.92
CA GLN A 74 1.88 -12.81 -9.90
C GLN A 74 1.84 -11.84 -8.72
N PHE A 75 0.66 -11.30 -8.43
CA PHE A 75 0.50 -10.38 -7.31
C PHE A 75 0.77 -11.08 -5.98
N VAL A 76 0.19 -12.26 -5.78
CA VAL A 76 0.42 -13.01 -4.54
C VAL A 76 1.89 -13.39 -4.40
N ASP A 77 2.51 -13.88 -5.49
CA ASP A 77 3.92 -14.24 -5.46
C ASP A 77 4.78 -13.04 -5.07
N LEU A 78 4.45 -11.87 -5.60
CA LEU A 78 5.18 -10.65 -5.30
C LEU A 78 5.09 -10.29 -3.82
N ILE A 79 3.88 -10.27 -3.29
CA ILE A 79 3.67 -9.90 -1.89
C ILE A 79 4.31 -10.95 -0.96
N GLU A 80 4.18 -12.24 -1.29
CA GLU A 80 4.80 -13.29 -0.47
C GLU A 80 6.30 -13.13 -0.42
N ARG A 81 6.92 -12.88 -1.55
CA ARG A 81 8.37 -12.73 -1.61
C ARG A 81 8.83 -11.55 -0.75
N PHE A 82 8.17 -10.41 -0.90
CA PHE A 82 8.56 -9.22 -0.15
C PHE A 82 8.25 -9.34 1.34
N SER A 83 7.12 -9.97 1.68
CA SER A 83 6.76 -10.10 3.10
C SER A 83 7.75 -11.01 3.85
N HIS A 84 8.43 -11.89 3.14
CA HIS A 84 9.41 -12.77 3.76
C HIS A 84 10.85 -12.24 3.67
N SER A 85 11.07 -11.12 3.02
CA SER A 85 12.43 -10.63 2.79
C SER A 85 12.66 -9.17 3.14
N TYR A 86 11.63 -8.44 3.57
CA TYR A 86 11.80 -6.99 3.75
C TYR A 86 12.51 -6.61 5.05
N GLN A 87 12.45 -7.47 6.06
CA GLN A 87 13.01 -7.14 7.36
C GLN A 87 14.52 -7.00 7.27
N GLY A 88 15.04 -5.95 7.87
CA GLY A 88 16.47 -5.67 7.84
C GLY A 88 16.94 -4.92 6.61
N ARG A 89 16.05 -4.68 5.64
CA ARG A 89 16.39 -3.89 4.46
C ARG A 89 15.95 -2.44 4.64
N PRO A 90 16.68 -1.48 4.07
CA PRO A 90 16.20 -0.08 4.11
C PRO A 90 14.84 0.05 3.48
N ILE A 91 13.96 0.82 4.12
CA ILE A 91 12.58 1.00 3.65
C ILE A 91 12.55 1.59 2.24
N SER A 92 13.40 2.60 2.00
CA SER A 92 13.44 3.23 0.68
C SER A 92 13.85 2.25 -0.41
N GLU A 93 14.73 1.31 -0.08
CA GLU A 93 15.14 0.28 -1.02
C GLU A 93 13.99 -0.69 -1.30
N VAL A 94 13.28 -1.11 -0.25
CA VAL A 94 12.14 -2.01 -0.41
C VAL A 94 11.06 -1.33 -1.26
N LEU A 95 10.81 -0.06 -1.01
CA LEU A 95 9.80 0.68 -1.78
C LEU A 95 10.19 0.76 -3.26
N SER A 96 11.44 1.14 -3.54
CA SER A 96 11.91 1.22 -4.94
C SER A 96 11.76 -0.12 -5.64
N ASP A 97 12.12 -1.18 -4.93
CA ASP A 97 12.11 -2.53 -5.49
C ASP A 97 10.69 -2.99 -5.79
N ILE A 98 9.75 -2.79 -4.86
CA ILE A 98 8.39 -3.26 -5.10
C ILE A 98 7.66 -2.42 -6.15
N LEU A 99 7.92 -1.11 -6.18
CA LEU A 99 7.30 -0.27 -7.21
C LEU A 99 7.80 -0.65 -8.60
N ASP A 100 9.03 -1.10 -8.69
CA ASP A 100 9.58 -1.61 -9.94
C ASP A 100 8.99 -2.98 -10.30
N LYS A 101 9.10 -3.92 -9.39
CA LYS A 101 8.71 -5.31 -9.66
C LYS A 101 7.20 -5.51 -9.80
N SER A 102 6.42 -4.63 -9.19
CA SER A 102 4.96 -4.67 -9.34
C SER A 102 4.49 -4.15 -10.69
N GLY A 103 5.35 -3.44 -11.40
CA GLY A 103 4.97 -2.79 -12.64
C GLY A 103 4.31 -1.44 -12.44
N TYR A 104 4.24 -0.96 -11.20
CA TYR A 104 3.57 0.30 -10.90
C TYR A 104 4.25 1.49 -11.59
N GLU A 105 5.57 1.59 -11.42
CA GLU A 105 6.31 2.69 -12.04
C GLU A 105 6.33 2.58 -13.56
N LYS A 106 6.41 1.36 -14.06
CA LYS A 106 6.38 1.15 -15.51
C LYS A 106 5.05 1.65 -16.10
N ALA A 107 3.96 1.39 -15.40
CA ALA A 107 2.65 1.85 -15.86
C ALA A 107 2.60 3.38 -15.90
N LEU A 108 3.17 4.04 -14.89
CA LEU A 108 3.22 5.49 -14.88
C LEU A 108 4.07 6.05 -16.01
N ARG A 109 5.20 5.40 -16.30
CA ARG A 109 6.05 5.82 -17.41
C ARG A 109 5.34 5.66 -18.74
N THR A 110 4.59 4.57 -18.89
CA THR A 110 3.83 4.31 -20.11
C THR A 110 2.74 5.35 -20.31
N GLU A 111 2.13 5.82 -19.22
CA GLU A 111 1.14 6.89 -19.30
C GLU A 111 1.75 8.25 -19.57
N GLY A 112 3.06 8.39 -19.40
CA GLY A 112 3.72 9.69 -19.49
C GLY A 112 3.50 10.56 -18.27
N SER A 113 3.24 9.97 -17.11
CA SER A 113 2.93 10.71 -15.88
C SER A 113 4.19 11.09 -15.13
N GLN A 114 4.96 12.02 -15.69
CA GLN A 114 6.21 12.43 -15.08
C GLN A 114 6.01 13.05 -13.70
N GLU A 115 4.93 13.81 -13.53
CA GLU A 115 4.65 14.44 -12.24
C GLU A 115 4.46 13.38 -11.14
N ARG A 116 3.76 12.29 -11.46
CA ARG A 116 3.56 11.22 -10.49
C ARG A 116 4.86 10.49 -10.18
N LEU A 117 5.69 10.29 -11.19
CA LEU A 117 7.01 9.69 -10.96
C LEU A 117 7.87 10.58 -10.07
N ASP A 118 7.80 11.90 -10.27
CA ASP A 118 8.53 12.85 -9.43
C ASP A 118 8.03 12.78 -7.99
N ASP A 119 6.73 12.65 -7.79
CA ASP A 119 6.16 12.53 -6.45
C ASP A 119 6.67 11.28 -5.76
N LEU A 120 6.78 10.18 -6.50
CA LEU A 120 7.32 8.94 -5.93
C LEU A 120 8.78 9.09 -5.56
N ALA A 121 9.55 9.82 -6.38
CA ALA A 121 10.95 10.08 -6.07
C ALA A 121 11.07 10.89 -4.78
N GLU A 122 10.20 11.88 -4.61
CA GLU A 122 10.18 12.67 -3.37
C GLU A 122 9.83 11.82 -2.17
N LEU A 123 8.88 10.90 -2.33
CA LEU A 123 8.52 9.99 -1.23
C LEU A 123 9.72 9.13 -0.85
N LYS A 124 10.40 8.56 -1.83
CA LYS A 124 11.59 7.74 -1.56
C LYS A 124 12.65 8.54 -0.82
N GLN A 125 12.84 9.79 -1.23
CA GLN A 125 13.81 10.66 -0.56
C GLN A 125 13.41 10.95 0.87
N SER A 126 12.13 11.22 1.11
CA SER A 126 11.66 11.50 2.47
C SER A 126 11.83 10.28 3.38
N ILE A 127 11.62 9.09 2.83
CA ILE A 127 11.82 7.86 3.60
C ILE A 127 13.30 7.67 3.91
N TYR A 128 14.16 7.94 2.94
CA TYR A 128 15.60 7.86 3.17
C TYR A 128 16.04 8.79 4.28
N GLU A 129 15.50 10.02 4.27
CA GLU A 129 15.80 10.98 5.34
C GLU A 129 15.30 10.51 6.70
N TYR A 130 14.11 9.90 6.71
CA TYR A 130 13.59 9.32 7.94
C TYR A 130 14.52 8.23 8.46
N GLU A 131 14.99 7.36 7.56
CA GLU A 131 15.86 6.26 7.95
C GLU A 131 17.18 6.75 8.51
N THR A 132 17.77 7.79 7.89
CA THR A 132 19.04 8.31 8.38
C THR A 132 18.88 9.04 9.70
N SER A 133 17.71 9.63 9.96
CA SER A 133 17.45 10.35 11.22
C SER A 133 17.16 9.40 12.37
N CYS A 134 16.44 8.29 12.10
CA CYS A 134 16.00 7.40 13.17
C CYS A 134 16.97 6.27 13.46
N GLY A 135 17.88 6.00 12.54
CA GLY A 135 18.88 4.97 12.76
C GLY A 135 18.27 3.59 12.93
N GLU A 136 18.61 2.92 14.01
CA GLU A 136 18.19 1.53 14.21
C GLU A 136 16.69 1.38 14.43
N GLU A 137 16.00 2.46 14.77
CA GLU A 137 14.56 2.41 14.99
C GLU A 137 13.77 2.58 13.70
N SER A 138 14.43 2.72 12.57
CA SER A 138 13.76 2.92 11.29
C SER A 138 13.33 1.60 10.67
N THR A 139 12.40 0.91 11.34
CA THR A 139 11.81 -0.30 10.78
C THR A 139 10.59 0.06 9.95
N MET A 140 10.18 -0.87 9.09
CA MET A 140 8.98 -0.68 8.28
C MET A 140 7.76 -0.40 9.15
N GLU A 141 7.59 -1.17 10.23
CA GLU A 141 6.45 -1.02 11.13
C GLU A 141 6.48 0.33 11.84
N HIS A 142 7.65 0.76 12.25
CA HIS A 142 7.79 2.05 12.92
C HIS A 142 7.45 3.19 11.95
N TYR A 143 7.94 3.10 10.73
CA TYR A 143 7.66 4.11 9.71
C TYR A 143 6.16 4.18 9.40
N LEU A 144 5.52 3.02 9.21
CA LEU A 144 4.10 2.99 8.89
C LEU A 144 3.25 3.53 10.04
N ALA A 145 3.65 3.27 11.29
CA ALA A 145 2.96 3.83 12.43
C ALA A 145 3.12 5.35 12.47
N HIS A 146 4.31 5.85 12.15
CA HIS A 146 4.58 7.27 12.10
C HIS A 146 3.68 7.97 11.07
N ILE A 147 3.59 7.40 9.87
CA ILE A 147 2.75 7.95 8.81
C ILE A 147 1.27 7.89 9.18
N ALA A 148 0.84 6.83 9.84
CA ALA A 148 -0.54 6.69 10.27
C ALA A 148 -0.95 7.78 11.25
N LEU A 149 -0.05 8.14 12.15
CA LEU A 149 -0.30 9.23 13.09
C LEU A 149 -0.50 10.56 12.37
N PHE A 150 0.34 10.83 11.39
CA PHE A 150 0.18 12.05 10.61
C PHE A 150 -1.14 12.08 9.85
N SER A 151 -1.48 10.98 9.18
CA SER A 151 -2.72 10.90 8.42
C SER A 151 -3.93 11.06 9.32
N ASN A 152 -3.92 10.37 10.45
CA ASN A 152 -5.03 10.45 11.39
C ASN A 152 -5.14 11.85 11.99
N GLY A 153 -4.01 12.48 12.27
CA GLY A 153 -4.00 13.84 12.77
C GLY A 153 -4.60 14.81 11.78
N ASP A 154 -4.22 14.68 10.51
CA ASP A 154 -4.77 15.54 9.47
C ASP A 154 -6.27 15.37 9.34
N VAL A 155 -6.73 14.13 9.32
CA VAL A 155 -8.14 13.84 9.20
C VAL A 155 -8.90 14.37 10.42
N ALA A 156 -8.34 14.19 11.61
CA ALA A 156 -8.96 14.68 12.82
C ALA A 156 -9.10 16.19 12.81
N GLU A 157 -8.05 16.88 12.36
CA GLU A 157 -8.11 18.33 12.25
C GLU A 157 -9.20 18.80 11.31
N GLN A 158 -9.32 18.14 10.18
CA GLN A 158 -10.35 18.49 9.23
C GLN A 158 -11.74 18.21 9.78
N GLY A 159 -11.88 17.09 10.45
CA GLY A 159 -13.16 16.72 11.01
C GLY A 159 -13.56 17.59 12.17
N ASP A 160 -12.57 18.18 12.82
CA ASP A 160 -12.78 18.90 14.03
C ASP A 160 -13.13 20.32 13.84
N LYS A 161 -13.23 20.73 12.73
CA LYS A 161 -13.55 22.08 12.55
C LYS A 161 -14.74 22.41 13.20
N GLY A 162 -14.61 21.74 13.91
CA GLY A 162 -15.31 21.81 14.79
C GLY A 162 -14.88 21.71 16.07
N LYS A 163 -13.81 21.84 16.47
CA LYS A 163 -13.26 21.33 17.60
C LYS A 163 -12.71 21.57 18.31
N LEU A 164 -12.16 21.97 18.00
CA LEU A 164 -11.32 21.54 18.68
C LEU A 164 -11.06 21.98 19.04
N MET A 165 -10.66 22.46 18.95
CA MET A 165 -9.96 22.18 19.25
C MET A 165 -9.86 22.60 19.53
N THR A 166 -9.87 23.19 19.31
CA THR A 166 -9.41 22.96 19.62
C THR A 166 -9.27 23.41 19.70
N VAL A 167 -9.21 23.95 19.47
CA VAL A 167 -8.70 23.63 19.59
C VAL A 167 -8.64 24.22 19.38
N HIS A 168 -8.60 24.80 18.94
CA HIS A 168 -8.22 24.51 18.76
C HIS A 168 -8.41 24.94 18.84
N ALA A 169 -8.50 25.56 18.83
CA ALA A 169 -8.44 25.11 18.94
C ALA A 169 -8.44 25.22 18.95
N ALA A 170 -8.36 25.65 18.69
CA ALA A 170 -8.17 24.98 18.61
C ALA A 170 -8.04 24.98 18.24
N LYS A 171 -7.71 25.40 17.75
CA LYS A 171 -7.47 24.78 17.50
C LYS A 171 -7.32 24.77 17.65
#